data_e8f7aa7372cb423be78d591ef5a76613
#
_entry.id   e8f7aa7372cb423be78d591ef5a76613
#
_cell.length_a   1.000
_cell.length_b   1.000
_cell.length_c   1.000
_cell.angle_alpha   90.00
_cell.angle_beta   90.00
_cell.angle_gamma   90.00
#
_symmetry.space_group_name_H-M   'P 1'
#
loop_
_entity.id
_entity.type
_entity.pdbx_description
1 polymer ?
#
loop_
_entity_poly.entity_id
_entity_poly.type
_entity_poly.pdbx_seq_one_letter_code
_entity_poly.pdbx_strand_id
1 'polypeptide(L)'
;MTDRNEIKHRAKAVVFLFAACLLLTGCFCASRGDWREYRIFCGMSHSDGIVPDAEWEEFCDKYVTAEFPDGYTTVRATGYWKSEETSATIREDTRVIVVLAPSDAKEKVRRIAQQYRRIFNQEAVLIVTTPADVTFEVMEATSEAKP
;
A
#
# COMPACT_ATOMS: atom_id res chain seq x y z
N MET A 1 44.71 -19.32 48.34
CA MET A 1 45.35 -18.88 47.09
C MET A 1 44.35 -19.17 45.97
N THR A 2 43.50 -18.23 45.67
CA THR A 2 42.43 -18.42 44.63
C THR A 2 43.07 -18.37 43.27
N ASP A 3 42.92 -19.43 42.50
CA ASP A 3 43.60 -19.63 41.24
C ASP A 3 43.24 -18.53 40.24
N ARG A 4 44.23 -17.79 39.80
CA ARG A 4 44.14 -16.68 38.84
C ARG A 4 43.53 -17.11 37.50
N ASN A 5 43.55 -18.41 37.20
CA ASN A 5 42.96 -18.97 35.99
C ASN A 5 41.42 -19.12 36.10
N GLU A 6 40.88 -19.49 37.26
CA GLU A 6 39.44 -19.57 37.47
C GLU A 6 38.78 -18.19 37.32
N ILE A 7 39.41 -17.14 37.81
CA ILE A 7 38.88 -15.76 37.69
C ILE A 7 38.83 -15.32 36.22
N LYS A 8 39.84 -15.70 35.43
CA LYS A 8 39.87 -15.37 33.99
C LYS A 8 38.82 -16.14 33.19
N HIS A 9 38.54 -17.40 33.55
CA HIS A 9 37.47 -18.18 32.87
C HIS A 9 36.08 -17.68 33.25
N ARG A 10 35.85 -17.32 34.50
CA ARG A 10 34.59 -16.71 34.93
C ARG A 10 34.34 -15.34 34.28
N ALA A 11 35.35 -14.50 34.19
CA ALA A 11 35.26 -13.21 33.51
C ALA A 11 34.96 -13.36 32.00
N LYS A 12 35.59 -14.32 31.32
CA LYS A 12 35.27 -14.61 29.91
C LYS A 12 33.85 -15.14 29.71
N ALA A 13 33.38 -16.02 30.61
CA ALA A 13 32.01 -16.55 30.56
C ALA A 13 30.97 -15.44 30.78
N VAL A 14 31.19 -14.54 31.72
CA VAL A 14 30.29 -13.40 31.98
C VAL A 14 30.26 -12.42 30.80
N VAL A 15 31.40 -12.14 30.18
CA VAL A 15 31.47 -11.27 28.98
C VAL A 15 30.74 -11.92 27.79
N PHE A 16 30.87 -13.24 27.61
CA PHE A 16 30.16 -13.98 26.56
C PHE A 16 28.63 -14.00 26.80
N LEU A 17 28.20 -14.15 28.06
CA LEU A 17 26.77 -14.08 28.40
C LEU A 17 26.18 -12.68 28.16
N PHE A 18 26.92 -11.62 28.49
CA PHE A 18 26.50 -10.24 28.21
C PHE A 18 26.46 -9.92 26.70
N ALA A 19 27.43 -10.41 25.93
CA ALA A 19 27.43 -10.26 24.49
C ALA A 19 26.29 -11.03 23.82
N ALA A 20 25.92 -12.22 24.30
CA ALA A 20 24.81 -13.01 23.84
C ALA A 20 23.45 -12.34 24.20
N CYS A 21 23.34 -11.71 25.38
CA CYS A 21 22.15 -10.97 25.78
C CYS A 21 21.95 -9.70 24.94
N LEU A 22 23.02 -9.01 24.54
CA LEU A 22 22.97 -7.84 23.66
C LEU A 22 22.57 -8.19 22.21
N LEU A 23 22.83 -9.42 21.78
CA LEU A 23 22.39 -9.91 20.47
C LEU A 23 20.92 -10.37 20.47
N LEU A 24 20.35 -10.67 21.64
CA LEU A 24 18.94 -11.06 21.80
C LEU A 24 18.01 -9.86 22.07
N THR A 25 18.55 -8.71 22.45
CA THR A 25 17.82 -7.43 22.41
C THR A 25 17.91 -6.78 21.02
N GLY A 26 17.98 -7.59 19.97
CA GLY A 26 17.65 -7.16 18.64
C GLY A 26 16.28 -6.50 18.73
N CYS A 27 16.32 -5.18 18.69
CA CYS A 27 15.17 -4.29 18.66
C CYS A 27 14.12 -4.93 17.76
N PHE A 28 13.09 -5.53 18.35
CA PHE A 28 11.83 -5.78 17.68
C PHE A 28 11.16 -4.40 17.54
N CYS A 29 11.82 -3.48 16.85
CA CYS A 29 11.12 -2.46 16.13
C CYS A 29 10.26 -3.25 15.14
N ALA A 30 9.05 -3.59 15.54
CA ALA A 30 8.00 -3.80 14.57
C ALA A 30 8.10 -2.57 13.66
N SER A 31 8.70 -2.74 12.50
CA SER A 31 8.63 -1.74 11.45
C SER A 31 7.15 -1.48 11.31
N ARG A 32 6.66 -0.35 11.85
CA ARG A 32 5.44 0.24 11.33
C ARG A 32 5.69 0.29 9.84
N GLY A 33 5.07 -0.65 9.13
CA GLY A 33 5.33 -0.80 7.71
C GLY A 33 5.21 0.59 7.09
N ASP A 34 6.16 0.97 6.24
CA ASP A 34 6.14 2.25 5.53
C ASP A 34 4.92 2.23 4.60
N TRP A 35 3.74 2.43 5.20
CA TRP A 35 2.46 2.43 4.52
C TRP A 35 2.30 3.69 3.70
N ARG A 36 1.69 3.53 2.56
CA ARG A 36 1.37 4.58 1.61
C ARG A 36 -0.10 4.50 1.23
N GLU A 37 -0.70 5.66 1.06
CA GLU A 37 -1.94 5.80 0.32
C GLU A 37 -1.59 6.07 -1.15
N TYR A 38 -2.07 5.22 -2.02
CA TYR A 38 -1.98 5.36 -3.46
C TYR A 38 -3.35 5.72 -4.01
N ARG A 39 -3.41 6.78 -4.82
CA ARG A 39 -4.62 7.16 -5.55
C ARG A 39 -4.33 7.09 -7.03
N ILE A 40 -5.15 6.35 -7.76
CA ILE A 40 -5.08 6.22 -9.22
C ILE A 40 -6.31 6.91 -9.77
N PHE A 41 -6.13 7.99 -10.52
CA PHE A 41 -7.20 8.76 -11.11
C PHE A 41 -7.46 8.27 -12.53
N CYS A 42 -8.63 7.68 -12.74
CA CYS A 42 -9.06 7.05 -13.96
C CYS A 42 -10.14 7.91 -14.61
N GLY A 43 -9.81 8.62 -15.69
CA GLY A 43 -10.81 9.36 -16.49
C GLY A 43 -11.79 8.40 -17.12
N MET A 44 -13.07 8.74 -17.12
CA MET A 44 -14.14 7.90 -17.68
C MET A 44 -14.48 8.26 -19.11
N SER A 45 -13.75 9.21 -19.72
CA SER A 45 -13.92 9.61 -21.12
C SER A 45 -12.70 9.19 -21.94
N HIS A 46 -12.93 8.77 -23.16
CA HIS A 46 -11.89 8.50 -24.16
C HIS A 46 -12.36 9.00 -25.55
N SER A 47 -11.50 8.91 -26.57
CA SER A 47 -11.80 9.43 -27.93
C SER A 47 -13.10 8.90 -28.52
N ASP A 48 -13.49 7.67 -28.19
CA ASP A 48 -14.61 6.97 -28.81
C ASP A 48 -15.86 6.92 -27.91
N GLY A 49 -15.84 7.59 -26.75
CA GLY A 49 -16.98 7.65 -25.84
C GLY A 49 -16.64 7.70 -24.36
N ILE A 50 -17.42 6.98 -23.57
CA ILE A 50 -17.24 6.86 -22.11
C ILE A 50 -16.98 5.41 -21.73
N VAL A 51 -16.25 5.19 -20.64
CA VAL A 51 -16.08 3.87 -20.04
C VAL A 51 -17.37 3.48 -19.31
N PRO A 52 -18.09 2.42 -19.78
CA PRO A 52 -19.30 1.96 -19.11
C PRO A 52 -19.03 1.43 -17.71
N ASP A 53 -20.00 1.54 -16.80
CA ASP A 53 -19.88 1.04 -15.43
C ASP A 53 -19.52 -0.47 -15.40
N ALA A 54 -20.11 -1.26 -16.28
CA ALA A 54 -19.82 -2.70 -16.37
C ALA A 54 -18.36 -3.01 -16.74
N GLU A 55 -17.78 -2.26 -17.68
CA GLU A 55 -16.37 -2.43 -18.08
C GLU A 55 -15.42 -1.96 -16.98
N TRP A 56 -15.80 -0.91 -16.24
CA TRP A 56 -15.08 -0.46 -15.06
C TRP A 56 -15.08 -1.53 -13.97
N GLU A 57 -16.22 -2.14 -13.68
CA GLU A 57 -16.34 -3.22 -12.69
C GLU A 57 -15.51 -4.43 -13.10
N GLU A 58 -15.59 -4.86 -14.36
CA GLU A 58 -14.74 -5.94 -14.88
C GLU A 58 -13.24 -5.61 -14.76
N PHE A 59 -12.86 -4.37 -15.06
CA PHE A 59 -11.48 -3.92 -14.89
C PHE A 59 -11.04 -4.03 -13.42
N CYS A 60 -11.86 -3.56 -12.49
CA CYS A 60 -11.56 -3.64 -11.07
C CYS A 60 -11.39 -5.08 -10.60
N ASP A 61 -12.32 -5.96 -10.97
CA ASP A 61 -12.28 -7.37 -10.58
C ASP A 61 -11.05 -8.08 -11.13
N LYS A 62 -10.73 -7.83 -12.39
CA LYS A 62 -9.66 -8.54 -13.07
C LYS A 62 -8.27 -8.04 -12.76
N TYR A 63 -8.08 -6.74 -12.59
CA TYR A 63 -6.76 -6.12 -12.48
C TYR A 63 -6.48 -5.54 -11.10
N VAL A 64 -7.45 -4.90 -10.47
CA VAL A 64 -7.23 -4.27 -9.16
C VAL A 64 -7.29 -5.31 -8.05
N THR A 65 -8.32 -6.15 -8.04
CA THR A 65 -8.48 -7.22 -7.05
C THR A 65 -7.34 -8.23 -7.11
N ALA A 66 -6.82 -8.54 -8.31
CA ALA A 66 -5.68 -9.45 -8.47
C ALA A 66 -4.39 -8.92 -7.82
N GLU A 67 -4.15 -7.61 -7.85
CA GLU A 67 -2.96 -6.99 -7.25
C GLU A 67 -3.16 -6.66 -5.76
N PHE A 68 -4.40 -6.36 -5.34
CA PHE A 68 -4.78 -5.95 -4.00
C PHE A 68 -5.97 -6.76 -3.47
N PRO A 69 -5.78 -8.07 -3.24
CA PRO A 69 -6.86 -8.95 -2.75
C PRO A 69 -7.33 -8.61 -1.33
N ASP A 70 -6.49 -7.94 -0.54
CA ASP A 70 -6.82 -7.53 0.83
C ASP A 70 -7.76 -6.33 0.88
N GLY A 71 -7.92 -5.63 -0.25
CA GLY A 71 -8.91 -4.57 -0.39
C GLY A 71 -8.39 -3.27 -0.99
N TYR A 72 -9.33 -2.52 -1.53
CA TYR A 72 -9.17 -1.16 -2.05
C TYR A 72 -10.53 -0.46 -2.01
N THR A 73 -10.54 0.85 -2.20
CA THR A 73 -11.76 1.65 -2.26
C THR A 73 -11.84 2.36 -3.59
N THR A 74 -13.03 2.43 -4.19
CA THR A 74 -13.27 3.27 -5.36
C THR A 74 -14.14 4.47 -5.01
N VAL A 75 -13.81 5.64 -5.56
CA VAL A 75 -14.54 6.88 -5.34
C VAL A 75 -14.94 7.47 -6.68
N ARG A 76 -16.20 7.89 -6.81
CA ARG A 76 -16.66 8.70 -7.95
C ARG A 76 -16.26 10.16 -7.73
N ALA A 77 -15.68 10.79 -8.73
CA ALA A 77 -15.21 12.16 -8.67
C ALA A 77 -15.46 12.86 -10.01
N THR A 78 -15.27 14.16 -10.04
CA THR A 78 -15.24 14.94 -11.28
C THR A 78 -13.84 15.53 -11.45
N GLY A 79 -13.21 15.22 -12.57
CA GLY A 79 -11.92 15.78 -12.96
C GLY A 79 -12.08 17.04 -13.81
N TYR A 80 -11.13 17.94 -13.67
CA TYR A 80 -10.97 19.12 -14.54
C TYR A 80 -9.52 19.20 -14.98
N TRP A 81 -9.27 19.21 -16.27
CA TRP A 81 -7.95 19.31 -16.83
C TRP A 81 -7.92 20.21 -18.06
N LYS A 82 -6.75 20.75 -18.36
CA LYS A 82 -6.57 21.63 -19.51
C LYS A 82 -6.13 20.81 -20.71
N SER A 83 -6.90 20.86 -21.79
CA SER A 83 -6.51 20.25 -23.07
C SER A 83 -5.28 20.96 -23.63
N GLU A 84 -4.28 20.21 -24.04
CA GLU A 84 -3.11 20.76 -24.73
C GLU A 84 -3.45 21.26 -26.12
N GLU A 85 -4.38 20.61 -26.81
CA GLU A 85 -4.79 20.97 -28.17
C GLU A 85 -5.63 22.25 -28.22
N THR A 86 -6.63 22.37 -27.35
CA THR A 86 -7.63 23.45 -27.41
C THR A 86 -7.40 24.54 -26.39
N SER A 87 -6.51 24.31 -25.40
CA SER A 87 -6.33 25.16 -24.20
C SER A 87 -7.61 25.35 -23.36
N ALA A 88 -8.67 24.63 -23.68
CA ALA A 88 -9.93 24.65 -22.93
C ALA A 88 -9.83 23.77 -21.67
N THR A 89 -10.60 24.15 -20.64
CA THR A 89 -10.81 23.28 -19.49
C THR A 89 -11.85 22.23 -19.83
N ILE A 90 -11.47 20.97 -19.78
CA ILE A 90 -12.34 19.82 -19.95
C ILE A 90 -12.80 19.33 -18.59
N ARG A 91 -14.09 19.12 -18.44
CA ARG A 91 -14.70 18.46 -17.29
C ARG A 91 -15.04 17.03 -17.68
N GLU A 92 -14.62 16.07 -16.87
CA GLU A 92 -14.95 14.67 -17.08
C GLU A 92 -15.30 13.94 -15.78
N ASP A 93 -16.09 12.88 -15.90
CA ASP A 93 -16.28 11.95 -14.80
C ASP A 93 -14.98 11.19 -14.58
N THR A 94 -14.65 10.97 -13.31
CA THR A 94 -13.41 10.31 -12.88
C THR A 94 -13.74 9.26 -11.83
N ARG A 95 -13.06 8.11 -11.90
CA ARG A 95 -13.04 7.13 -10.82
C ARG A 95 -11.65 7.16 -10.19
N VAL A 96 -11.62 7.14 -8.86
CA VAL A 96 -10.36 7.10 -8.10
C VAL A 96 -10.27 5.76 -7.37
N ILE A 97 -9.22 5.01 -7.66
CA ILE A 97 -8.88 3.81 -6.89
C ILE A 97 -7.95 4.26 -5.77
N VAL A 98 -8.35 3.99 -4.52
CA VAL A 98 -7.55 4.27 -3.32
C VAL A 98 -7.09 2.96 -2.72
N VAL A 99 -5.77 2.82 -2.56
CA VAL A 99 -5.13 1.65 -1.98
C VAL A 99 -4.26 2.08 -0.81
N LEU A 100 -4.42 1.41 0.32
CA LEU A 100 -3.49 1.50 1.44
C LEU A 100 -2.59 0.26 1.40
N ALA A 101 -1.31 0.45 1.16
CA ALA A 101 -0.36 -0.65 1.01
C ALA A 101 1.06 -0.23 1.41
N PRO A 102 1.96 -1.18 1.70
CA PRO A 102 3.38 -0.90 1.91
C PRO A 102 4.04 -0.18 0.73
N SER A 103 5.13 0.52 0.98
CA SER A 103 5.82 1.34 -0.04
C SER A 103 6.37 0.54 -1.23
N ASP A 104 6.58 -0.75 -1.09
CA ASP A 104 7.00 -1.67 -2.16
C ASP A 104 5.88 -2.00 -3.15
N ALA A 105 4.61 -1.66 -2.82
CA ALA A 105 3.47 -1.85 -3.71
C ALA A 105 3.44 -0.90 -4.93
N LYS A 106 4.37 0.05 -5.01
CA LYS A 106 4.42 1.05 -6.09
C LYS A 106 4.33 0.45 -7.50
N GLU A 107 5.02 -0.65 -7.74
CA GLU A 107 5.01 -1.29 -9.05
C GLU A 107 3.68 -1.98 -9.37
N LYS A 108 2.96 -2.50 -8.37
CA LYS A 108 1.59 -3.01 -8.52
C LYS A 108 0.65 -1.89 -8.98
N VAL A 109 0.71 -0.75 -8.30
CA VAL A 109 -0.07 0.45 -8.65
C VAL A 109 0.21 0.91 -10.08
N ARG A 110 1.49 0.94 -10.48
CA ARG A 110 1.87 1.31 -11.85
C ARG A 110 1.33 0.35 -12.90
N ARG A 111 1.34 -0.96 -12.64
CA ARG A 111 0.75 -1.96 -13.54
C ARG A 111 -0.74 -1.72 -13.75
N ILE A 112 -1.49 -1.45 -12.68
CA ILE A 112 -2.92 -1.12 -12.78
C ILE A 112 -3.13 0.10 -13.67
N ALA A 113 -2.42 1.20 -13.42
CA ALA A 113 -2.53 2.43 -14.21
C ALA A 113 -2.17 2.20 -15.70
N GLN A 114 -1.14 1.42 -15.97
CA GLN A 114 -0.74 1.06 -17.35
C GLN A 114 -1.81 0.21 -18.04
N GLN A 115 -2.43 -0.75 -17.33
CA GLN A 115 -3.51 -1.54 -17.89
C GLN A 115 -4.74 -0.68 -18.19
N TYR A 116 -5.12 0.20 -17.25
CA TYR A 116 -6.23 1.12 -17.45
C TYR A 116 -5.99 1.99 -18.68
N ARG A 117 -4.83 2.63 -18.76
CA ARG A 117 -4.45 3.47 -19.88
C ARG A 117 -4.54 2.72 -21.22
N ARG A 118 -4.06 1.47 -21.26
CA ARG A 118 -4.04 0.66 -22.47
C ARG A 118 -5.44 0.20 -22.90
N ILE A 119 -6.25 -0.28 -21.93
CA ILE A 119 -7.57 -0.87 -22.21
C ILE A 119 -8.55 0.22 -22.66
N PHE A 120 -8.53 1.37 -21.98
CA PHE A 120 -9.47 2.45 -22.21
C PHE A 120 -8.88 3.62 -23.02
N ASN A 121 -7.78 3.39 -23.72
CA ASN A 121 -7.13 4.36 -24.62
C ASN A 121 -6.95 5.75 -23.99
N GLN A 122 -6.50 5.79 -22.71
CA GLN A 122 -6.26 7.04 -22.01
C GLN A 122 -4.90 7.64 -22.37
N GLU A 123 -4.81 8.95 -22.55
CA GLU A 123 -3.53 9.65 -22.74
C GLU A 123 -2.64 9.51 -21.53
N ALA A 124 -3.19 9.73 -20.34
CA ALA A 124 -2.49 9.67 -19.07
C ALA A 124 -3.39 9.11 -17.96
N VAL A 125 -2.76 8.56 -16.93
CA VAL A 125 -3.39 8.19 -15.66
C VAL A 125 -2.56 8.79 -14.55
N LEU A 126 -3.16 9.67 -13.74
CA LEU A 126 -2.49 10.30 -12.61
C LEU A 126 -2.40 9.32 -11.45
N ILE A 127 -1.20 9.20 -10.87
CA ILE A 127 -0.97 8.46 -9.63
C ILE A 127 -0.45 9.44 -8.59
N VAL A 128 -1.09 9.47 -7.43
CA VAL A 128 -0.63 10.20 -6.25
C VAL A 128 -0.23 9.20 -5.18
N THR A 129 0.90 9.46 -4.51
CA THR A 129 1.39 8.62 -3.42
C THR A 129 1.69 9.50 -2.21
N THR A 130 1.11 9.17 -1.05
CA THR A 130 1.28 9.89 0.21
C THR A 130 1.70 8.92 1.31
N PRO A 131 2.62 9.29 2.22
CA PRO A 131 2.83 8.52 3.45
C PRO A 131 1.53 8.40 4.24
N ALA A 132 1.27 7.24 4.82
CA ALA A 132 0.06 7.00 5.60
C ALA A 132 0.41 6.35 6.95
N ASP A 133 -0.24 6.82 8.03
CA ASP A 133 -0.27 6.13 9.32
C ASP A 133 -1.60 5.35 9.36
N VAL A 134 -1.52 4.02 9.40
CA VAL A 134 -2.67 3.14 9.27
C VAL A 134 -2.91 2.39 10.56
N THR A 135 -4.13 2.48 11.08
CA THR A 135 -4.60 1.73 12.25
C THR A 135 -5.86 0.95 11.89
N PHE A 136 -5.92 -0.32 12.28
CA PHE A 136 -7.11 -1.14 12.13
C PHE A 136 -7.73 -1.33 13.50
N GLU A 137 -8.95 -0.83 13.69
CA GLU A 137 -9.77 -1.12 14.86
C GLU A 137 -10.55 -2.41 14.57
N VAL A 138 -10.25 -3.45 15.35
CA VAL A 138 -10.92 -4.74 15.23
C VAL A 138 -11.73 -5.01 16.49
N MET A 139 -12.98 -5.47 16.34
CA MET A 139 -13.74 -5.93 17.48
C MET A 139 -13.14 -7.25 18.01
N GLU A 140 -12.74 -7.25 19.29
CA GLU A 140 -12.41 -8.50 19.95
C GLU A 140 -13.67 -9.38 19.99
N ALA A 141 -13.55 -10.61 19.49
CA ALA A 141 -14.64 -11.58 19.64
C ALA A 141 -14.86 -11.80 21.13
N THR A 142 -15.97 -11.27 21.66
CA THR A 142 -16.38 -11.54 23.03
C THR A 142 -16.59 -13.05 23.12
N SER A 143 -15.70 -13.74 23.81
CA SER A 143 -15.86 -15.13 24.18
C SER A 143 -17.02 -15.20 25.18
N GLU A 144 -18.25 -15.24 24.68
CA GLU A 144 -19.37 -15.66 25.51
C GLU A 144 -19.14 -17.12 25.89
N ALA A 145 -18.66 -17.31 27.12
CA ALA A 145 -18.66 -18.60 27.76
C ALA A 145 -20.14 -19.05 27.83
N LYS A 146 -20.44 -20.09 27.04
CA LYS A 146 -21.71 -20.78 27.11
C LYS A 146 -21.85 -21.41 28.50
N PRO A 147 -22.95 -21.20 29.22
CA PRO A 147 -23.23 -21.81 30.53
C PRO A 147 -23.29 -23.33 30.46
#